data_02e0a208e56068c572db9db528c559bc
#
_entry.id   02e0a208e56068c572db9db528c559bc
#
_cell.length_a   1.000
_cell.length_b   1.000
_cell.length_c   1.000
_cell.angle_alpha   90.00
_cell.angle_beta   90.00
_cell.angle_gamma   90.00
#
_symmetry.space_group_name_H-M   'P 1'
#
loop_
_entity.id
_entity.type
_entity.pdbx_description
1 polymer ?
#
loop_
_entity_poly.entity_id
_entity_poly.type
_entity_poly.pdbx_seq_one_letter_code
_entity_poly.pdbx_strand_id
1 'polypeptide(L)'
;MRREEFPVGRPDWENVIVEEGLTYSVDGPHDTDHYWNEYAAYIFSPQEMDSVRAQAEEMHRMCLETVEYIASGAFGTLGLPQAAFNLAVESWNRRDADFYGRFDFTYSGVPGDPMKLLEYNADTPTGIVEAAVSQKTWAKDQRLDTRGYAHWGEIGEAFTNRWRHIFAPEITAGVQPVLHLAHVPPEIDETNEDYNNLWLIAYSAQQAGIKTHMIPIDEVIFNEDTKSWEDAQGRRITNLFKLYPWEDLVTDSEAGYDKLLFAYHSAMDRWIEPAWKMFLSNKLLLAALWDKYPGHPNLVPTYAGHRGGMRNWVRKPLFGREGDGVEIYAPDYDVFIKPEDDDFFANAPESEFIYQEYIPAPRYEGIINPVSHPILGVWVVDGRTVGVGIRESNGALTDYWCRFAPHLVDLNDSTGMGFGTTDPGAANFG
;
A
#
# COMPACT_ATOMS: atom_id res chain seq x y z
N MET A 1 1.01 10.60 -18.87
CA MET A 1 -0.23 9.84 -18.49
C MET A 1 -1.45 10.58 -19.05
N ARG A 2 -2.42 9.88 -19.65
CA ARG A 2 -3.70 10.42 -20.10
C ARG A 2 -4.85 9.54 -19.58
N ARG A 3 -6.03 10.10 -19.42
CA ARG A 3 -7.24 9.36 -19.05
C ARG A 3 -8.09 9.15 -20.30
N GLU A 4 -8.50 7.92 -20.56
CA GLU A 4 -9.38 7.56 -21.66
C GLU A 4 -10.68 6.94 -21.15
N GLU A 5 -11.79 7.23 -21.83
CA GLU A 5 -13.08 6.63 -21.54
C GLU A 5 -13.38 5.48 -22.50
N PHE A 6 -13.95 4.41 -21.97
CA PHE A 6 -14.35 3.19 -22.65
C PHE A 6 -15.87 3.04 -22.48
N PRO A 7 -16.67 3.70 -23.34
CA PRO A 7 -18.11 3.85 -23.10
C PRO A 7 -18.90 2.54 -23.20
N VAL A 8 -18.27 1.45 -23.62
CA VAL A 8 -18.87 0.11 -23.66
C VAL A 8 -18.17 -0.75 -22.60
N GLY A 9 -18.86 -0.95 -21.48
CA GLY A 9 -18.40 -1.86 -20.43
C GLY A 9 -18.56 -3.33 -20.83
N ARG A 10 -17.93 -4.22 -20.06
CA ARG A 10 -18.11 -5.66 -20.21
C ARG A 10 -19.57 -6.03 -19.90
N PRO A 11 -20.14 -7.00 -20.61
CA PRO A 11 -21.45 -7.53 -20.18
C PRO A 11 -21.35 -8.12 -18.78
N ASP A 12 -22.34 -7.81 -17.93
CA ASP A 12 -22.44 -8.39 -16.57
C ASP A 12 -21.20 -8.14 -15.67
N TRP A 13 -20.51 -7.01 -15.89
CA TRP A 13 -19.24 -6.70 -15.25
C TRP A 13 -19.33 -6.67 -13.72
N GLU A 14 -20.46 -6.27 -13.15
CA GLU A 14 -20.67 -6.23 -11.69
C GLU A 14 -20.55 -7.63 -11.09
N ASN A 15 -21.15 -8.65 -11.70
CA ASN A 15 -20.99 -10.03 -11.24
C ASN A 15 -19.56 -10.52 -11.48
N VAL A 16 -18.94 -10.16 -12.61
CA VAL A 16 -17.55 -10.58 -12.92
C VAL A 16 -16.58 -10.12 -11.84
N ILE A 17 -16.61 -8.86 -11.43
CA ILE A 17 -15.68 -8.34 -10.40
C ILE A 17 -15.97 -8.88 -9.01
N VAL A 18 -17.24 -9.17 -8.68
CA VAL A 18 -17.60 -9.85 -7.43
C VAL A 18 -17.04 -11.27 -7.41
N GLU A 19 -17.13 -12.02 -8.52
CA GLU A 19 -16.52 -13.35 -8.65
C GLU A 19 -14.98 -13.31 -8.55
N GLU A 20 -14.34 -12.19 -8.91
CA GLU A 20 -12.91 -11.94 -8.75
C GLU A 20 -12.52 -11.61 -7.29
N GLY A 21 -13.49 -11.39 -6.40
CA GLY A 21 -13.30 -11.07 -4.99
C GLY A 21 -13.47 -9.60 -4.64
N LEU A 22 -13.89 -8.74 -5.60
CA LEU A 22 -14.19 -7.33 -5.35
C LEU A 22 -15.65 -7.16 -4.90
N THR A 23 -15.94 -7.58 -3.68
CA THR A 23 -17.31 -7.66 -3.14
C THR A 23 -17.91 -6.31 -2.76
N TYR A 24 -17.08 -5.28 -2.59
CA TYR A 24 -17.46 -3.90 -2.26
C TYR A 24 -17.48 -2.95 -3.48
N SER A 25 -17.48 -3.51 -4.68
CA SER A 25 -17.32 -2.78 -5.95
C SER A 25 -18.45 -1.82 -6.31
N VAL A 26 -19.62 -1.98 -5.69
CA VAL A 26 -20.86 -1.25 -6.02
C VAL A 26 -21.25 -0.22 -4.97
N ASP A 27 -20.53 -0.15 -3.85
CA ASP A 27 -20.83 0.76 -2.75
C ASP A 27 -20.15 2.12 -2.99
N GLY A 28 -20.87 3.04 -3.60
CA GLY A 28 -20.48 4.43 -3.76
C GLY A 28 -21.42 5.37 -2.97
N PRO A 29 -21.06 6.65 -2.80
CA PRO A 29 -21.87 7.62 -2.03
C PRO A 29 -23.24 7.90 -2.64
N HIS A 30 -23.47 7.49 -3.87
CA HIS A 30 -24.72 7.61 -4.61
C HIS A 30 -25.02 6.30 -5.34
N ASP A 31 -26.29 5.96 -5.50
CA ASP A 31 -26.77 4.75 -6.17
C ASP A 31 -26.21 4.52 -7.61
N THR A 32 -25.50 5.49 -8.16
CA THR A 32 -24.89 5.45 -9.48
C THR A 32 -23.37 5.45 -9.48
N ASP A 33 -22.74 5.61 -8.33
CA ASP A 33 -21.29 5.65 -8.20
C ASP A 33 -20.80 4.27 -7.74
N HIS A 34 -19.89 3.70 -8.52
CA HIS A 34 -19.26 2.44 -8.22
C HIS A 34 -17.81 2.66 -7.83
N TYR A 35 -17.30 1.89 -6.88
CA TYR A 35 -15.88 1.88 -6.55
C TYR A 35 -15.03 1.45 -7.76
N TRP A 36 -15.43 0.38 -8.47
CA TRP A 36 -14.78 -0.04 -9.70
C TRP A 36 -15.20 0.82 -10.89
N ASN A 37 -14.24 1.47 -11.55
CA ASN A 37 -14.50 2.23 -12.76
C ASN A 37 -14.37 1.35 -14.01
N GLU A 38 -15.49 0.80 -14.48
CA GLU A 38 -15.54 -0.04 -15.67
C GLU A 38 -15.29 0.74 -16.97
N TYR A 39 -15.52 2.07 -16.95
CA TYR A 39 -15.67 2.88 -18.15
C TYR A 39 -14.53 3.85 -18.40
N ALA A 40 -13.46 3.80 -17.62
CA ALA A 40 -12.29 4.65 -17.84
C ALA A 40 -11.00 3.97 -17.39
N ALA A 41 -9.89 4.35 -18.02
CA ALA A 41 -8.56 3.90 -17.63
C ALA A 41 -7.52 5.00 -17.81
N TYR A 42 -6.42 4.87 -17.10
CA TYR A 42 -5.24 5.72 -17.25
C TYR A 42 -4.20 5.05 -18.13
N ILE A 43 -3.77 5.77 -19.17
CA ILE A 43 -2.88 5.27 -20.19
C ILE A 43 -1.50 5.90 -20.03
N PHE A 44 -0.49 5.08 -19.92
CA PHE A 44 0.91 5.46 -19.83
C PHE A 44 1.66 5.08 -21.11
N SER A 45 2.71 5.81 -21.43
CA SER A 45 3.73 5.33 -22.34
C SER A 45 4.67 4.32 -21.65
N PRO A 46 5.38 3.46 -22.37
CA PRO A 46 6.41 2.58 -21.79
C PRO A 46 7.45 3.36 -20.98
N GLN A 47 7.88 4.51 -21.48
CA GLN A 47 8.86 5.37 -20.81
C GLN A 47 8.33 5.94 -19.49
N GLU A 48 7.05 6.34 -19.43
CA GLU A 48 6.44 6.79 -18.18
C GLU A 48 6.42 5.66 -17.15
N MET A 49 6.10 4.43 -17.54
CA MET A 49 6.12 3.28 -16.63
C MET A 49 7.52 2.95 -16.13
N ASP A 50 8.54 3.04 -16.99
CA ASP A 50 9.94 2.89 -16.56
C ASP A 50 10.35 3.98 -15.57
N SER A 51 9.87 5.21 -15.77
CA SER A 51 10.09 6.32 -14.84
C SER A 51 9.36 6.10 -13.50
N VAL A 52 8.11 5.65 -13.52
CA VAL A 52 7.36 5.30 -12.31
C VAL A 52 8.12 4.24 -11.51
N ARG A 53 8.59 3.18 -12.18
CA ARG A 53 9.38 2.12 -11.57
C ARG A 53 10.63 2.67 -10.89
N ALA A 54 11.46 3.39 -11.64
CA ALA A 54 12.73 3.91 -11.12
C ALA A 54 12.54 4.84 -9.92
N GLN A 55 11.54 5.72 -9.97
CA GLN A 55 11.26 6.66 -8.88
C GLN A 55 10.73 5.95 -7.62
N ALA A 56 9.87 4.94 -7.76
CA ALA A 56 9.35 4.19 -6.63
C ALA A 56 10.42 3.30 -5.98
N GLU A 57 11.30 2.67 -6.77
CA GLU A 57 12.43 1.89 -6.27
C GLU A 57 13.46 2.77 -5.54
N GLU A 58 13.74 3.97 -6.06
CA GLU A 58 14.57 4.97 -5.37
C GLU A 58 13.93 5.39 -4.04
N MET A 59 12.62 5.66 -4.04
CA MET A 59 11.90 6.04 -2.83
C MET A 59 11.94 4.93 -1.78
N HIS A 60 11.77 3.66 -2.20
CA HIS A 60 11.88 2.52 -1.29
C HIS A 60 13.27 2.44 -0.64
N ARG A 61 14.33 2.59 -1.43
CA ARG A 61 15.71 2.63 -0.91
C ARG A 61 15.89 3.77 0.11
N MET A 62 15.39 4.96 -0.18
CA MET A 62 15.43 6.11 0.73
C MET A 62 14.64 5.84 2.02
N CYS A 63 13.49 5.16 1.93
CA CYS A 63 12.71 4.75 3.10
C CYS A 63 13.52 3.81 4.00
N LEU A 64 14.18 2.78 3.45
CA LEU A 64 15.00 1.85 4.23
C LEU A 64 16.18 2.57 4.91
N GLU A 65 16.85 3.49 4.22
CA GLU A 65 17.90 4.32 4.82
C GLU A 65 17.35 5.25 5.91
N THR A 66 16.08 5.64 5.81
CA THR A 66 15.41 6.49 6.80
C THR A 66 14.97 5.67 8.03
N VAL A 67 14.65 4.38 7.87
CA VAL A 67 14.43 3.47 9.01
C VAL A 67 15.64 3.46 9.95
N GLU A 68 16.85 3.39 9.41
CA GLU A 68 18.08 3.44 10.23
C GLU A 68 18.25 4.77 10.96
N TYR A 69 17.92 5.87 10.29
CA TYR A 69 17.91 7.21 10.89
C TYR A 69 16.88 7.34 12.02
N ILE A 70 15.66 6.82 11.81
CA ILE A 70 14.62 6.78 12.84
C ILE A 70 15.03 5.88 14.01
N ALA A 71 15.55 4.68 13.73
CA ALA A 71 15.98 3.71 14.73
C ALA A 71 17.10 4.26 15.62
N SER A 72 17.88 5.23 15.17
CA SER A 72 18.87 5.94 16.00
C SER A 72 18.24 6.88 17.04
N GLY A 73 16.93 7.10 17.01
CA GLY A 73 16.20 8.00 17.91
C GLY A 73 16.16 9.46 17.44
N ALA A 74 16.59 9.78 16.22
CA ALA A 74 16.62 11.13 15.69
C ALA A 74 15.24 11.82 15.65
N PHE A 75 14.17 11.03 15.52
CA PHE A 75 12.77 11.49 15.50
C PHE A 75 11.98 11.05 16.77
N GLY A 76 12.66 10.83 17.89
CA GLY A 76 12.01 10.27 19.08
C GLY A 76 11.43 8.88 18.80
N THR A 77 10.25 8.58 19.36
CA THR A 77 9.60 7.28 19.21
C THR A 77 8.54 7.25 18.09
N LEU A 78 8.43 8.28 17.27
CA LEU A 78 7.36 8.44 16.24
C LEU A 78 5.92 8.39 16.82
N GLY A 79 5.73 8.82 18.06
CA GLY A 79 4.44 8.70 18.74
C GLY A 79 4.12 7.28 19.24
N LEU A 80 4.98 6.29 18.97
CA LEU A 80 4.83 4.93 19.50
C LEU A 80 5.17 4.85 20.99
N PRO A 81 4.54 3.95 21.75
CA PRO A 81 5.03 3.58 23.08
C PRO A 81 6.49 3.14 23.03
N GLN A 82 7.29 3.48 24.05
CA GLN A 82 8.74 3.21 24.04
C GLN A 82 9.08 1.74 23.79
N ALA A 83 8.28 0.83 24.32
CA ALA A 83 8.51 -0.59 24.14
C ALA A 83 8.21 -1.05 22.71
N ALA A 84 7.19 -0.50 22.03
CA ALA A 84 6.92 -0.77 20.62
C ALA A 84 8.04 -0.23 19.72
N PHE A 85 8.53 0.98 20.03
CA PHE A 85 9.71 1.53 19.35
C PHE A 85 10.94 0.61 19.50
N ASN A 86 11.22 0.13 20.69
CA ASN A 86 12.33 -0.80 20.94
C ASN A 86 12.14 -2.11 20.16
N LEU A 87 10.91 -2.65 20.14
CA LEU A 87 10.57 -3.83 19.37
C LEU A 87 10.85 -3.63 17.86
N ALA A 88 10.45 -2.48 17.32
CA ALA A 88 10.73 -2.13 15.93
C ALA A 88 12.24 -2.02 15.64
N VAL A 89 13.01 -1.39 16.55
CA VAL A 89 14.48 -1.31 16.45
C VAL A 89 15.12 -2.70 16.47
N GLU A 90 14.68 -3.58 17.36
CA GLU A 90 15.20 -4.95 17.43
C GLU A 90 14.86 -5.77 16.18
N SER A 91 13.62 -5.64 15.68
CA SER A 91 13.17 -6.26 14.46
C SER A 91 14.02 -5.80 13.24
N TRP A 92 14.31 -4.50 13.16
CA TRP A 92 15.20 -3.95 12.14
C TRP A 92 16.63 -4.50 12.25
N ASN A 93 17.17 -4.56 13.47
CA ASN A 93 18.53 -5.07 13.70
C ASN A 93 18.67 -6.56 13.37
N ARG A 94 17.62 -7.36 13.58
CA ARG A 94 17.58 -8.77 13.16
C ARG A 94 17.41 -8.94 11.66
N ARG A 95 17.04 -7.87 10.93
CA ARG A 95 16.69 -7.93 9.50
C ARG A 95 15.51 -8.86 9.24
N ASP A 96 14.48 -8.75 10.11
CA ASP A 96 13.27 -9.53 9.95
C ASP A 96 12.66 -9.25 8.56
N ALA A 97 12.29 -10.34 7.86
CA ALA A 97 11.87 -10.26 6.47
C ALA A 97 10.52 -9.57 6.34
N ASP A 98 10.44 -8.59 5.46
CA ASP A 98 9.20 -7.95 5.02
C ASP A 98 8.60 -8.66 3.80
N PHE A 99 7.39 -8.29 3.43
CA PHE A 99 6.73 -8.89 2.29
C PHE A 99 6.46 -7.88 1.18
N TYR A 100 5.70 -6.79 1.45
CA TYR A 100 5.28 -5.83 0.43
C TYR A 100 4.97 -4.45 1.01
N GLY A 101 4.67 -3.49 0.15
CA GLY A 101 4.15 -2.18 0.52
C GLY A 101 3.58 -1.44 -0.69
N ARG A 102 2.78 -0.41 -0.46
CA ARG A 102 2.22 0.44 -1.49
C ARG A 102 2.53 1.91 -1.19
N PHE A 103 3.23 2.54 -2.10
CA PHE A 103 3.36 3.99 -2.11
C PHE A 103 2.14 4.64 -2.75
N ASP A 104 1.70 5.75 -2.21
CA ASP A 104 0.71 6.61 -2.82
C ASP A 104 1.38 7.91 -3.30
N PHE A 105 1.37 8.12 -4.63
CA PHE A 105 1.98 9.28 -5.27
C PHE A 105 0.95 10.13 -6.02
N THR A 106 1.15 11.44 -6.04
CA THR A 106 0.59 12.27 -7.12
C THR A 106 1.59 12.42 -8.26
N TYR A 107 1.10 12.37 -9.51
CA TYR A 107 1.88 12.51 -10.73
C TYR A 107 1.17 13.46 -11.69
N SER A 108 1.86 14.48 -12.15
CA SER A 108 1.30 15.53 -13.03
C SER A 108 0.75 15.01 -14.37
N GLY A 109 1.13 13.79 -14.77
CA GLY A 109 0.84 13.24 -16.09
C GLY A 109 1.77 13.75 -17.19
N VAL A 110 2.75 14.60 -16.85
CA VAL A 110 3.74 15.14 -17.79
C VAL A 110 4.98 14.26 -17.77
N PRO A 111 5.41 13.68 -18.92
CA PRO A 111 6.61 12.87 -18.98
C PRO A 111 7.86 13.63 -18.48
N GLY A 112 8.59 13.01 -17.55
CA GLY A 112 9.79 13.60 -16.94
C GLY A 112 9.55 14.39 -15.66
N ASP A 113 8.32 14.71 -15.32
CA ASP A 113 8.00 15.30 -14.02
C ASP A 113 8.17 14.27 -12.89
N PRO A 114 8.70 14.68 -11.74
CA PRO A 114 8.80 13.78 -10.60
C PRO A 114 7.41 13.51 -10.00
N MET A 115 7.14 12.24 -9.67
CA MET A 115 6.05 11.89 -8.78
C MET A 115 6.29 12.48 -7.39
N LYS A 116 5.23 12.85 -6.67
CA LYS A 116 5.33 13.39 -5.31
C LYS A 116 4.75 12.40 -4.32
N LEU A 117 5.57 12.00 -3.35
CA LEU A 117 5.17 11.06 -2.31
C LEU A 117 4.15 11.70 -1.36
N LEU A 118 3.01 11.06 -1.23
CA LEU A 118 1.94 11.47 -0.32
C LEU A 118 1.87 10.57 0.93
N GLU A 119 2.16 9.27 0.75
CA GLU A 119 2.08 8.27 1.82
C GLU A 119 2.83 6.99 1.45
N TYR A 120 3.24 6.20 2.44
CA TYR A 120 3.71 4.84 2.26
C TYR A 120 2.93 3.89 3.18
N ASN A 121 2.06 3.09 2.60
CA ASN A 121 1.35 2.03 3.29
C ASN A 121 2.22 0.78 3.28
N ALA A 122 2.96 0.57 4.38
CA ALA A 122 4.01 -0.45 4.43
C ALA A 122 3.63 -1.67 5.28
N ASP A 123 2.61 -1.56 6.13
CA ASP A 123 2.21 -2.64 7.05
C ASP A 123 1.00 -3.43 6.51
N THR A 124 -0.10 -2.76 6.19
CA THR A 124 -1.36 -3.41 5.82
C THR A 124 -2.00 -2.79 4.55
N PRO A 125 -1.28 -2.63 3.42
CA PRO A 125 -1.92 -2.08 2.23
C PRO A 125 -2.91 -3.07 1.62
N THR A 126 -4.14 -2.61 1.35
CA THR A 126 -5.20 -3.30 0.61
C THR A 126 -5.29 -2.83 -0.85
N GLY A 127 -6.27 -3.31 -1.62
CA GLY A 127 -6.41 -3.00 -3.05
C GLY A 127 -5.63 -3.95 -3.96
N ILE A 128 -5.32 -5.16 -3.48
CA ILE A 128 -4.58 -6.19 -4.24
C ILE A 128 -5.50 -6.82 -5.29
N VAL A 129 -6.78 -7.04 -4.96
CA VAL A 129 -7.76 -7.65 -5.89
C VAL A 129 -7.84 -6.83 -7.15
N GLU A 130 -8.03 -5.52 -7.01
CA GLU A 130 -8.10 -4.56 -8.11
C GLU A 130 -6.81 -4.55 -8.91
N ALA A 131 -5.68 -4.40 -8.21
CA ALA A 131 -4.38 -4.19 -8.84
C ALA A 131 -3.79 -5.45 -9.48
N ALA A 132 -4.05 -6.65 -8.94
CA ALA A 132 -3.48 -7.90 -9.43
C ALA A 132 -4.43 -8.71 -10.32
N VAL A 133 -5.74 -8.55 -10.16
CA VAL A 133 -6.77 -9.37 -10.81
C VAL A 133 -7.67 -8.53 -11.70
N SER A 134 -8.52 -7.67 -11.11
CA SER A 134 -9.65 -7.06 -11.82
C SER A 134 -9.24 -6.19 -13.00
N GLN A 135 -8.23 -5.33 -12.85
CA GLN A 135 -7.75 -4.52 -13.99
C GLN A 135 -7.12 -5.35 -15.12
N LYS A 136 -6.49 -6.47 -14.79
CA LYS A 136 -5.89 -7.38 -15.78
C LYS A 136 -6.97 -8.14 -16.55
N THR A 137 -7.98 -8.65 -15.85
CA THR A 137 -9.13 -9.33 -16.45
C THR A 137 -9.92 -8.35 -17.31
N TRP A 138 -10.18 -7.13 -16.82
CA TRP A 138 -10.83 -6.06 -17.57
C TRP A 138 -10.12 -5.78 -18.90
N ALA A 139 -8.80 -5.58 -18.87
CA ALA A 139 -8.01 -5.32 -20.09
C ALA A 139 -8.09 -6.47 -21.10
N LYS A 140 -8.06 -7.72 -20.60
CA LYS A 140 -8.17 -8.93 -21.44
C LYS A 140 -9.54 -9.07 -22.05
N ASP A 141 -10.62 -8.92 -21.29
CA ASP A 141 -11.99 -9.08 -21.74
C ASP A 141 -12.40 -7.99 -22.76
N GLN A 142 -11.88 -6.78 -22.55
CA GLN A 142 -12.00 -5.68 -23.50
C GLN A 142 -11.12 -5.84 -24.76
N ARG A 143 -10.30 -6.90 -24.83
CA ARG A 143 -9.35 -7.20 -25.92
C ARG A 143 -8.42 -6.04 -26.27
N LEU A 144 -7.94 -5.34 -25.23
CA LEU A 144 -7.15 -4.13 -25.42
C LEU A 144 -5.74 -4.43 -25.95
N ASP A 145 -5.23 -5.65 -25.77
CA ASP A 145 -4.02 -6.16 -26.39
C ASP A 145 -4.05 -6.09 -27.92
N THR A 146 -5.21 -6.37 -28.54
CA THR A 146 -5.40 -6.27 -29.99
C THR A 146 -5.37 -4.83 -30.51
N ARG A 147 -5.47 -3.86 -29.61
CA ARG A 147 -5.41 -2.42 -29.90
C ARG A 147 -4.03 -1.83 -29.56
N GLY A 148 -3.08 -2.64 -29.14
CA GLY A 148 -1.71 -2.22 -28.78
C GLY A 148 -1.57 -1.71 -27.34
N TYR A 149 -2.52 -2.01 -26.46
CA TYR A 149 -2.41 -1.74 -25.04
C TYR A 149 -1.97 -2.99 -24.28
N ALA A 150 -1.21 -2.81 -23.23
CA ALA A 150 -0.84 -3.86 -22.29
C ALA A 150 -1.18 -3.45 -20.85
N HIS A 151 -1.65 -4.40 -20.06
CA HIS A 151 -1.63 -4.25 -18.61
C HIS A 151 -0.18 -4.37 -18.12
N TRP A 152 0.22 -3.55 -17.15
CA TRP A 152 1.53 -3.64 -16.53
C TRP A 152 1.39 -4.03 -15.06
N GLY A 153 2.00 -5.15 -14.69
CA GLY A 153 2.04 -5.63 -13.30
C GLY A 153 2.19 -7.14 -13.22
N GLU A 154 2.95 -7.57 -12.21
CA GLU A 154 3.27 -8.98 -11.92
C GLU A 154 3.15 -9.28 -10.41
N ILE A 155 2.23 -8.58 -9.71
CA ILE A 155 2.08 -8.64 -8.24
C ILE A 155 1.99 -10.10 -7.75
N GLY A 156 1.14 -10.92 -8.35
CA GLY A 156 0.94 -12.31 -7.91
C GLY A 156 2.19 -13.19 -8.07
N GLU A 157 2.97 -13.00 -9.14
CA GLU A 157 4.23 -13.69 -9.35
C GLU A 157 5.30 -13.20 -8.37
N ALA A 158 5.39 -11.89 -8.17
CA ALA A 158 6.31 -11.28 -7.21
C ALA A 158 6.03 -11.76 -5.77
N PHE A 159 4.76 -11.85 -5.37
CA PHE A 159 4.38 -12.42 -4.08
C PHE A 159 4.82 -13.87 -3.94
N THR A 160 4.57 -14.70 -4.95
CA THR A 160 4.99 -16.12 -4.95
C THR A 160 6.51 -16.24 -4.81
N ASN A 161 7.27 -15.42 -5.53
CA ASN A 161 8.73 -15.43 -5.47
C ASN A 161 9.24 -14.92 -4.12
N ARG A 162 8.59 -13.88 -3.54
CA ARG A 162 8.94 -13.38 -2.21
C ARG A 162 8.72 -14.43 -1.13
N TRP A 163 7.62 -15.17 -1.18
CA TRP A 163 7.38 -16.29 -0.28
C TRP A 163 8.46 -17.37 -0.39
N ARG A 164 8.87 -17.74 -1.60
CA ARG A 164 9.97 -18.69 -1.80
C ARG A 164 11.27 -18.21 -1.18
N HIS A 165 11.53 -16.90 -1.25
CA HIS A 165 12.69 -16.29 -0.63
C HIS A 165 12.60 -16.34 0.90
N ILE A 166 11.49 -15.91 1.50
CA ILE A 166 11.29 -15.89 2.95
C ILE A 166 11.42 -17.29 3.56
N PHE A 167 10.88 -18.30 2.90
CA PHE A 167 10.89 -19.68 3.37
C PHE A 167 11.97 -20.55 2.70
N ALA A 168 12.96 -19.95 2.08
CA ALA A 168 14.05 -20.68 1.40
C ALA A 168 14.78 -21.71 2.30
N PRO A 169 15.06 -21.44 3.59
CA PRO A 169 15.70 -22.41 4.46
C PRO A 169 14.88 -23.70 4.62
N GLU A 170 13.57 -23.59 4.90
CA GLU A 170 12.66 -24.73 5.09
C GLU A 170 12.47 -25.50 3.78
N ILE A 171 12.21 -24.79 2.68
CA ILE A 171 12.04 -25.40 1.36
C ILE A 171 13.30 -26.17 0.94
N THR A 172 14.48 -25.59 1.16
CA THR A 172 15.76 -26.25 0.84
C THR A 172 16.00 -27.48 1.71
N ALA A 173 15.57 -27.42 2.98
CA ALA A 173 15.68 -28.56 3.90
C ALA A 173 14.61 -29.66 3.62
N GLY A 174 13.72 -29.46 2.65
CA GLY A 174 12.64 -30.40 2.36
C GLY A 174 11.52 -30.41 3.43
N VAL A 175 11.46 -29.36 4.26
CA VAL A 175 10.41 -29.17 5.27
C VAL A 175 9.31 -28.30 4.64
N GLN A 176 8.06 -28.79 4.68
CA GLN A 176 6.94 -27.97 4.22
C GLN A 176 6.65 -26.84 5.23
N PRO A 177 6.81 -25.57 4.85
CA PRO A 177 6.48 -24.46 5.73
C PRO A 177 4.97 -24.38 5.99
N VAL A 178 4.61 -23.86 7.17
CA VAL A 178 3.22 -23.54 7.53
C VAL A 178 3.14 -22.05 7.84
N LEU A 179 2.18 -21.37 7.23
CA LEU A 179 1.91 -19.95 7.42
C LEU A 179 0.46 -19.76 7.86
N HIS A 180 0.26 -19.13 9.00
CA HIS A 180 -1.04 -18.58 9.37
C HIS A 180 -1.18 -17.16 8.80
N LEU A 181 -2.38 -16.82 8.34
CA LEU A 181 -2.69 -15.50 7.81
C LEU A 181 -3.93 -14.99 8.55
N ALA A 182 -3.79 -13.84 9.20
CA ALA A 182 -4.82 -13.29 10.04
C ALA A 182 -5.45 -12.04 9.42
N HIS A 183 -6.78 -11.96 9.44
CA HIS A 183 -7.61 -10.86 8.93
C HIS A 183 -8.55 -10.34 10.01
N VAL A 184 -9.14 -9.17 9.79
CA VAL A 184 -10.22 -8.67 10.64
C VAL A 184 -11.43 -9.62 10.54
N PRO A 185 -12.10 -9.94 11.67
CA PRO A 185 -13.28 -10.79 11.65
C PRO A 185 -14.40 -10.23 10.75
N PRO A 186 -15.16 -11.09 10.04
CA PRO A 186 -16.26 -10.65 9.15
C PRO A 186 -17.38 -9.87 9.86
N GLU A 187 -17.50 -10.01 11.17
CA GLU A 187 -18.45 -9.25 12.00
C GLU A 187 -18.07 -7.78 12.13
N ILE A 188 -16.80 -7.43 11.82
CA ILE A 188 -16.25 -6.07 11.82
C ILE A 188 -16.08 -5.56 10.39
N ASP A 189 -15.48 -6.38 9.51
CA ASP A 189 -15.36 -6.10 8.07
C ASP A 189 -16.53 -6.73 7.30
N GLU A 190 -17.68 -6.03 7.28
CA GLU A 190 -18.90 -6.48 6.59
C GLU A 190 -18.68 -6.63 5.06
N THR A 191 -17.68 -5.96 4.50
CA THR A 191 -17.35 -6.00 3.07
C THR A 191 -16.55 -7.23 2.66
N ASN A 192 -15.92 -7.91 3.61
CA ASN A 192 -14.91 -8.94 3.42
C ASN A 192 -13.68 -8.48 2.57
N GLU A 193 -13.39 -7.19 2.57
CA GLU A 193 -12.23 -6.65 1.84
C GLU A 193 -10.93 -7.28 2.33
N ASP A 194 -10.70 -7.27 3.64
CA ASP A 194 -9.52 -7.85 4.26
C ASP A 194 -9.37 -9.33 3.93
N TYR A 195 -10.46 -10.11 4.06
CA TYR A 195 -10.45 -11.53 3.73
C TYR A 195 -10.07 -11.78 2.26
N ASN A 196 -10.64 -11.03 1.31
CA ASN A 196 -10.39 -11.20 -0.12
C ASN A 196 -8.97 -10.79 -0.50
N ASN A 197 -8.44 -9.70 0.05
CA ASN A 197 -7.04 -9.31 -0.12
C ASN A 197 -6.11 -10.41 0.46
N LEU A 198 -6.40 -10.91 1.65
CA LEU A 198 -5.61 -11.95 2.31
C LEU A 198 -5.65 -13.28 1.55
N TRP A 199 -6.80 -13.60 0.93
CA TRP A 199 -6.94 -14.81 0.12
C TRP A 199 -5.94 -14.85 -1.04
N LEU A 200 -5.72 -13.73 -1.75
CA LEU A 200 -4.73 -13.65 -2.82
C LEU A 200 -3.29 -13.84 -2.29
N ILE A 201 -3.00 -13.29 -1.12
CA ILE A 201 -1.72 -13.48 -0.45
C ILE A 201 -1.53 -14.96 -0.08
N ALA A 202 -2.56 -15.59 0.51
CA ALA A 202 -2.54 -17.00 0.85
C ALA A 202 -2.39 -17.90 -0.40
N TYR A 203 -3.09 -17.57 -1.48
CA TYR A 203 -2.96 -18.27 -2.75
C TYR A 203 -1.53 -18.20 -3.30
N SER A 204 -0.90 -17.03 -3.26
CA SER A 204 0.50 -16.86 -3.69
C SER A 204 1.48 -17.69 -2.84
N ALA A 205 1.23 -17.80 -1.53
CA ALA A 205 2.01 -18.64 -0.62
C ALA A 205 1.83 -20.15 -0.96
N GLN A 206 0.61 -20.57 -1.28
CA GLN A 206 0.34 -21.95 -1.74
C GLN A 206 1.08 -22.26 -3.06
N GLN A 207 1.13 -21.31 -4.00
CA GLN A 207 1.91 -21.45 -5.23
C GLN A 207 3.43 -21.53 -4.96
N ALA A 208 3.88 -21.03 -3.83
CA ALA A 208 5.26 -21.18 -3.35
C ALA A 208 5.51 -22.52 -2.63
N GLY A 209 4.49 -23.38 -2.46
CA GLY A 209 4.58 -24.68 -1.76
C GLY A 209 4.40 -24.57 -0.24
N ILE A 210 3.86 -23.48 0.27
CA ILE A 210 3.62 -23.23 1.69
C ILE A 210 2.19 -23.70 2.04
N LYS A 211 2.04 -24.40 3.15
CA LYS A 211 0.72 -24.70 3.70
C LYS A 211 0.17 -23.47 4.43
N THR A 212 -1.06 -23.09 4.13
CA THR A 212 -1.69 -21.89 4.69
C THR A 212 -2.88 -22.21 5.58
N HIS A 213 -3.08 -21.36 6.61
CA HIS A 213 -4.27 -21.33 7.45
C HIS A 213 -4.72 -19.87 7.57
N MET A 214 -5.88 -19.53 7.02
CA MET A 214 -6.52 -18.23 7.22
C MET A 214 -7.35 -18.27 8.48
N ILE A 215 -7.21 -17.28 9.35
CA ILE A 215 -7.88 -17.18 10.65
C ILE A 215 -8.25 -15.73 10.94
N PRO A 216 -9.32 -15.47 11.71
CA PRO A 216 -9.55 -14.15 12.30
C PRO A 216 -8.41 -13.74 13.24
N ILE A 217 -8.13 -12.43 13.36
CA ILE A 217 -7.02 -11.93 14.20
C ILE A 217 -7.26 -12.22 15.70
N ASP A 218 -8.49 -12.24 16.16
CA ASP A 218 -8.87 -12.56 17.54
C ASP A 218 -8.73 -14.05 17.88
N GLU A 219 -8.54 -14.92 16.87
CA GLU A 219 -8.16 -16.31 17.06
C GLU A 219 -6.63 -16.53 17.20
N VAL A 220 -5.82 -15.48 17.14
CA VAL A 220 -4.37 -15.53 17.42
C VAL A 220 -4.15 -15.42 18.91
N ILE A 221 -4.04 -16.56 19.61
CA ILE A 221 -4.09 -16.65 21.07
C ILE A 221 -2.72 -17.03 21.61
N PHE A 222 -2.24 -16.29 22.62
CA PHE A 222 -1.04 -16.69 23.35
C PHE A 222 -1.39 -17.65 24.49
N ASN A 223 -0.92 -18.89 24.39
CA ASN A 223 -1.11 -19.91 25.41
C ASN A 223 -0.04 -19.79 26.49
N GLU A 224 -0.43 -19.37 27.69
CA GLU A 224 0.46 -19.14 28.83
C GLU A 224 1.10 -20.41 29.36
N ASP A 225 0.45 -21.57 29.21
CA ASP A 225 0.97 -22.86 29.70
C ASP A 225 2.06 -23.40 28.78
N THR A 226 1.84 -23.33 27.46
CA THR A 226 2.80 -23.80 26.45
C THR A 226 3.83 -22.76 26.06
N LYS A 227 3.61 -21.47 26.45
CA LYS A 227 4.40 -20.31 26.02
C LYS A 227 4.52 -20.21 24.50
N SER A 228 3.42 -20.49 23.81
CA SER A 228 3.34 -20.45 22.34
C SER A 228 2.09 -19.74 21.84
N TRP A 229 2.17 -19.23 20.63
CA TRP A 229 1.01 -18.77 19.91
C TRP A 229 0.24 -19.95 19.29
N GLU A 230 -1.05 -19.96 19.44
CA GLU A 230 -1.95 -21.01 18.94
C GLU A 230 -3.20 -20.37 18.33
N ASP A 231 -3.78 -21.07 17.35
CA ASP A 231 -5.10 -20.70 16.85
C ASP A 231 -6.23 -21.35 17.69
N ALA A 232 -7.48 -21.00 17.38
CA ALA A 232 -8.65 -21.56 18.09
C ALA A 232 -8.79 -23.08 18.01
N GLN A 233 -8.08 -23.75 17.08
CA GLN A 233 -8.01 -25.20 16.98
C GLN A 233 -6.82 -25.83 17.72
N GLY A 234 -6.05 -25.01 18.46
CA GLY A 234 -4.86 -25.43 19.20
C GLY A 234 -3.65 -25.73 18.30
N ARG A 235 -3.63 -25.26 17.04
CA ARG A 235 -2.47 -25.40 16.17
C ARG A 235 -1.46 -24.31 16.50
N ARG A 236 -0.22 -24.73 16.73
CA ARG A 236 0.86 -23.78 17.00
C ARG A 236 1.12 -22.87 15.81
N ILE A 237 1.18 -21.55 16.07
CA ILE A 237 1.53 -20.53 15.13
C ILE A 237 3.01 -20.19 15.29
N THR A 238 3.82 -20.42 14.27
CA THR A 238 5.24 -20.08 14.24
C THR A 238 5.57 -19.02 13.20
N ASN A 239 4.75 -18.91 12.16
CA ASN A 239 4.83 -17.89 11.13
C ASN A 239 3.45 -17.29 10.93
N LEU A 240 3.34 -15.99 11.10
CA LEU A 240 2.09 -15.25 10.98
C LEU A 240 2.25 -14.11 9.98
N PHE A 241 1.42 -14.09 8.94
CA PHE A 241 1.13 -12.89 8.20
C PHE A 241 -0.13 -12.25 8.81
N LYS A 242 -0.04 -10.97 9.18
CA LYS A 242 -1.16 -10.25 9.77
C LYS A 242 -1.62 -9.14 8.82
N LEU A 243 -2.88 -9.14 8.43
CA LEU A 243 -3.53 -7.98 7.84
C LEU A 243 -4.24 -7.20 8.95
N TYR A 244 -3.47 -6.81 9.96
CA TYR A 244 -3.91 -6.04 11.13
C TYR A 244 -2.77 -5.12 11.55
N PRO A 245 -3.01 -3.81 11.76
CA PRO A 245 -1.92 -2.85 11.98
C PRO A 245 -1.13 -3.10 13.25
N TRP A 246 0.18 -2.87 13.17
CA TRP A 246 1.03 -2.94 14.36
C TRP A 246 0.65 -1.94 15.44
N GLU A 247 0.26 -0.71 15.06
CA GLU A 247 -0.17 0.31 16.01
C GLU A 247 -1.37 -0.14 16.83
N ASP A 248 -2.33 -0.85 16.23
CA ASP A 248 -3.49 -1.38 16.92
C ASP A 248 -3.09 -2.56 17.82
N LEU A 249 -2.26 -3.47 17.34
CA LEU A 249 -1.75 -4.60 18.13
C LEU A 249 -1.01 -4.16 19.38
N VAL A 250 -0.21 -3.09 19.31
CA VAL A 250 0.61 -2.63 20.45
C VAL A 250 -0.15 -1.71 21.40
N THR A 251 -1.35 -1.27 21.04
CA THR A 251 -2.25 -0.46 21.89
C THR A 251 -3.46 -1.24 22.39
N ASP A 252 -3.70 -2.43 21.86
CA ASP A 252 -4.81 -3.28 22.28
C ASP A 252 -4.61 -3.72 23.75
N SER A 253 -5.49 -3.20 24.61
CA SER A 253 -5.45 -3.43 26.04
C SER A 253 -5.91 -4.83 26.45
N GLU A 254 -6.69 -5.51 25.61
CA GLU A 254 -7.16 -6.88 25.89
C GLU A 254 -6.07 -7.92 25.62
N ALA A 255 -5.28 -7.73 24.59
CA ALA A 255 -4.09 -8.57 24.32
C ALA A 255 -2.98 -8.37 25.34
N GLY A 256 -2.97 -7.22 26.03
CA GLY A 256 -1.95 -6.85 27.03
C GLY A 256 -0.59 -6.60 26.38
N TYR A 257 -0.24 -5.35 26.23
CA TYR A 257 0.99 -4.87 25.61
C TYR A 257 2.26 -5.60 26.07
N ASP A 258 2.39 -5.85 27.38
CA ASP A 258 3.53 -6.60 27.95
C ASP A 258 3.56 -8.06 27.48
N LYS A 259 2.39 -8.67 27.24
CA LYS A 259 2.27 -10.04 26.74
C LYS A 259 2.69 -10.14 25.29
N LEU A 260 2.28 -9.17 24.45
CA LEU A 260 2.67 -9.15 23.04
C LEU A 260 4.19 -9.04 22.87
N LEU A 261 4.84 -8.16 23.65
CA LEU A 261 6.29 -8.01 23.61
C LEU A 261 7.02 -9.28 24.04
N PHE A 262 6.57 -9.89 25.13
CA PHE A 262 7.14 -11.16 25.60
C PHE A 262 6.97 -12.26 24.55
N ALA A 263 5.78 -12.35 23.97
CA ALA A 263 5.44 -13.36 22.98
C ALA A 263 6.17 -13.15 21.64
N TYR A 264 6.37 -11.90 21.23
CA TYR A 264 7.15 -11.58 20.02
C TYR A 264 8.58 -12.13 20.13
N HIS A 265 9.20 -11.97 21.31
CA HIS A 265 10.58 -12.42 21.54
C HIS A 265 10.72 -13.94 21.71
N SER A 266 9.68 -14.67 22.11
CA SER A 266 9.85 -16.00 22.67
C SER A 266 9.22 -17.15 21.91
N ALA A 267 8.30 -16.93 20.97
CA ALA A 267 7.46 -18.01 20.48
C ALA A 267 7.09 -18.00 19.00
N MET A 268 7.41 -16.94 18.26
CA MET A 268 7.10 -16.81 16.84
C MET A 268 8.40 -16.75 16.03
N ASP A 269 8.52 -17.58 15.01
CA ASP A 269 9.69 -17.56 14.13
C ASP A 269 9.65 -16.33 13.22
N ARG A 270 8.45 -15.99 12.71
CA ARG A 270 8.24 -14.82 11.83
C ARG A 270 6.90 -14.14 12.06
N TRP A 271 6.96 -12.83 12.22
CA TRP A 271 5.84 -11.90 12.04
C TRP A 271 6.01 -11.20 10.69
N ILE A 272 4.98 -11.21 9.86
CA ILE A 272 4.95 -10.59 8.53
C ILE A 272 3.65 -9.77 8.41
N GLU A 273 3.67 -8.48 8.23
CA GLU A 273 4.88 -7.64 8.16
C GLU A 273 5.61 -7.59 9.51
N PRO A 274 6.93 -7.39 9.48
CA PRO A 274 7.72 -7.32 10.71
C PRO A 274 7.52 -5.99 11.47
N ALA A 275 7.82 -5.99 12.76
CA ALA A 275 7.59 -4.83 13.62
C ALA A 275 8.31 -3.54 13.18
N TRP A 276 9.46 -3.64 12.49
CA TRP A 276 10.16 -2.45 11.98
C TRP A 276 9.37 -1.68 10.92
N LYS A 277 8.34 -2.29 10.31
CA LYS A 277 7.43 -1.62 9.38
C LYS A 277 6.57 -0.54 10.05
N MET A 278 6.44 -0.53 11.38
CA MET A 278 5.86 0.60 12.12
C MET A 278 6.55 1.93 11.82
N PHE A 279 7.84 1.91 11.47
CA PHE A 279 8.57 3.12 11.07
C PHE A 279 8.21 3.63 9.68
N LEU A 280 7.67 2.77 8.83
CA LEU A 280 7.28 3.10 7.46
C LEU A 280 5.79 3.39 7.30
N SER A 281 4.93 2.76 8.10
CA SER A 281 3.47 2.97 8.05
C SER A 281 3.02 4.22 8.79
N ASN A 282 3.85 4.78 9.67
CA ASN A 282 3.60 6.03 10.38
C ASN A 282 3.88 7.24 9.48
N LYS A 283 2.97 8.21 9.44
CA LYS A 283 3.13 9.41 8.59
C LYS A 283 4.30 10.32 8.97
N LEU A 284 4.89 10.18 10.18
CA LEU A 284 6.15 10.84 10.53
C LEU A 284 7.33 10.40 9.65
N LEU A 285 7.25 9.24 8.98
CA LEU A 285 8.19 8.87 7.93
C LEU A 285 8.40 10.00 6.92
N LEU A 286 7.32 10.69 6.52
CA LEU A 286 7.39 11.77 5.52
C LEU A 286 8.21 12.97 6.03
N ALA A 287 8.07 13.30 7.32
CA ALA A 287 8.87 14.35 7.95
C ALA A 287 10.35 13.91 8.10
N ALA A 288 10.59 12.64 8.45
CA ALA A 288 11.95 12.10 8.56
C ALA A 288 12.66 12.03 7.20
N LEU A 289 11.95 11.67 6.14
CA LEU A 289 12.45 11.71 4.76
C LEU A 289 12.80 13.14 4.34
N TRP A 290 11.93 14.11 4.63
CA TRP A 290 12.19 15.51 4.29
C TRP A 290 13.38 16.09 5.07
N ASP A 291 13.53 15.73 6.35
CA ASP A 291 14.67 16.15 7.15
C ASP A 291 16.00 15.57 6.63
N LYS A 292 15.98 14.29 6.24
CA LYS A 292 17.16 13.60 5.75
C LYS A 292 17.54 13.96 4.32
N TYR A 293 16.54 14.21 3.45
CA TYR A 293 16.71 14.49 2.02
C TYR A 293 15.98 15.77 1.58
N PRO A 294 16.30 16.93 2.18
CA PRO A 294 15.60 18.16 1.88
C PRO A 294 15.77 18.54 0.41
N GLY A 295 14.65 18.87 -0.25
CA GLY A 295 14.65 19.27 -1.65
C GLY A 295 14.72 18.12 -2.66
N HIS A 296 14.64 16.87 -2.22
CA HIS A 296 14.54 15.73 -3.16
C HIS A 296 13.31 15.88 -4.06
N PRO A 297 13.42 15.68 -5.39
CA PRO A 297 12.34 15.98 -6.33
C PRO A 297 11.05 15.18 -6.07
N ASN A 298 11.13 13.97 -5.54
CA ASN A 298 9.96 13.16 -5.23
C ASN A 298 9.36 13.43 -3.85
N LEU A 299 10.02 14.22 -2.99
CA LEU A 299 9.50 14.58 -1.68
C LEU A 299 8.75 15.91 -1.72
N VAL A 300 7.93 16.10 -0.71
CA VAL A 300 7.17 17.30 -0.45
C VAL A 300 7.58 17.84 0.93
N PRO A 301 7.80 19.15 1.12
CA PRO A 301 8.07 19.72 2.44
C PRO A 301 7.09 19.18 3.48
N THR A 302 7.62 18.52 4.52
CA THR A 302 6.79 17.89 5.55
C THR A 302 7.43 18.11 6.93
N TYR A 303 6.62 18.51 7.91
CA TYR A 303 7.06 18.81 9.26
C TYR A 303 6.16 18.15 10.30
N ALA A 304 6.77 17.69 11.42
CA ALA A 304 6.06 17.13 12.54
C ALA A 304 5.48 18.24 13.43
N GLY A 305 4.18 18.21 13.67
CA GLY A 305 3.50 19.08 14.63
C GLY A 305 3.47 20.59 14.29
N HIS A 306 3.93 21.01 13.11
CA HIS A 306 3.90 22.42 12.73
C HIS A 306 3.96 22.64 11.22
N ARG A 307 3.50 23.80 10.76
CA ARG A 307 3.33 24.13 9.33
C ARG A 307 4.64 24.50 8.59
N GLY A 308 5.76 24.68 9.27
CA GLY A 308 7.03 25.06 8.64
C GLY A 308 7.02 26.34 7.80
N GLY A 309 6.02 27.23 7.98
CA GLY A 309 5.83 28.43 7.17
C GLY A 309 5.08 28.24 5.84
N MET A 310 4.59 27.02 5.56
CA MET A 310 3.80 26.72 4.35
C MET A 310 2.50 27.53 4.33
N ARG A 311 2.15 28.03 3.14
CA ARG A 311 0.90 28.75 2.89
C ARG A 311 -0.23 27.79 2.52
N ASN A 312 0.10 26.77 1.75
CA ASN A 312 -0.81 25.71 1.35
C ASN A 312 -0.34 24.41 2.02
N TRP A 313 -1.18 23.79 2.81
CA TRP A 313 -0.77 22.62 3.60
C TRP A 313 -1.89 21.61 3.75
N VAL A 314 -1.48 20.37 4.01
CA VAL A 314 -2.32 19.25 4.42
C VAL A 314 -1.87 18.84 5.81
N ARG A 315 -2.77 18.81 6.77
CA ARG A 315 -2.55 18.24 8.11
C ARG A 315 -3.08 16.81 8.11
N LYS A 316 -2.26 15.88 8.56
CA LYS A 316 -2.60 14.45 8.58
C LYS A 316 -2.29 13.87 9.95
N PRO A 317 -3.19 13.08 10.58
CA PRO A 317 -2.86 12.36 11.81
C PRO A 317 -1.74 11.34 11.55
N LEU A 318 -0.93 11.04 12.56
CA LEU A 318 0.20 10.10 12.44
C LEU A 318 -0.28 8.70 12.04
N PHE A 319 -1.40 8.27 12.59
CA PHE A 319 -2.05 6.97 12.40
C PHE A 319 -3.45 7.20 11.85
N GLY A 320 -3.59 7.53 10.60
CA GLY A 320 -4.88 7.74 9.93
C GLY A 320 -4.92 6.97 8.62
N ARG A 321 -6.12 6.58 8.20
CA ARG A 321 -6.39 5.83 6.97
C ARG A 321 -7.51 6.49 6.19
N GLU A 322 -7.63 6.20 4.89
CA GLU A 322 -8.76 6.56 4.04
C GLU A 322 -9.14 8.05 4.06
N GLY A 323 -8.18 8.91 4.35
CA GLY A 323 -8.41 10.34 4.47
C GLY A 323 -8.99 10.81 5.79
N ASP A 324 -9.22 9.89 6.74
CA ASP A 324 -9.78 10.24 8.05
C ASP A 324 -8.87 11.20 8.82
N GLY A 325 -9.48 12.21 9.45
CA GLY A 325 -8.78 13.26 10.19
C GLY A 325 -7.91 14.20 9.35
N VAL A 326 -7.95 14.10 8.01
CA VAL A 326 -7.18 14.96 7.11
C VAL A 326 -7.83 16.33 6.97
N GLU A 327 -7.02 17.38 7.17
CA GLU A 327 -7.42 18.77 6.92
C GLU A 327 -6.58 19.35 5.78
N ILE A 328 -7.22 20.04 4.81
CA ILE A 328 -6.55 20.74 3.72
C ILE A 328 -6.86 22.23 3.82
N TYR A 329 -5.81 23.03 3.85
CA TYR A 329 -5.88 24.50 3.74
C TYR A 329 -4.95 24.97 2.63
N ALA A 330 -5.50 25.21 1.45
CA ALA A 330 -4.74 25.58 0.26
C ALA A 330 -5.38 26.75 -0.49
N PRO A 331 -5.26 27.99 0.06
CA PRO A 331 -5.92 29.18 -0.48
C PRO A 331 -5.48 29.54 -1.90
N ASP A 332 -4.27 29.19 -2.34
CA ASP A 332 -3.81 29.45 -3.70
C ASP A 332 -4.50 28.54 -4.75
N TYR A 333 -5.15 27.50 -4.29
CA TYR A 333 -5.87 26.51 -5.12
C TYR A 333 -7.39 26.52 -4.88
N ASP A 334 -7.87 27.39 -3.98
CA ASP A 334 -9.28 27.46 -3.54
C ASP A 334 -9.77 26.10 -2.97
N VAL A 335 -8.90 25.40 -2.21
CA VAL A 335 -9.21 24.11 -1.59
C VAL A 335 -9.20 24.25 -0.07
N PHE A 336 -10.34 23.95 0.55
CA PHE A 336 -10.53 23.97 1.99
C PHE A 336 -11.35 22.73 2.39
N ILE A 337 -10.69 21.80 3.06
CA ILE A 337 -11.33 20.58 3.60
C ILE A 337 -11.05 20.54 5.09
N LYS A 338 -12.09 20.29 5.86
CA LYS A 338 -11.99 20.00 7.29
C LYS A 338 -12.42 18.56 7.50
N PRO A 339 -11.84 17.86 8.49
CA PRO A 339 -12.35 16.59 8.92
C PRO A 339 -13.85 16.74 9.25
N GLU A 340 -14.64 15.74 8.96
CA GLU A 340 -15.98 15.65 9.53
C GLU A 340 -15.86 15.73 11.06
N ASP A 341 -16.91 16.25 11.75
CA ASP A 341 -16.89 16.53 13.20
C ASP A 341 -16.58 15.25 14.02
N ASP A 342 -15.34 14.80 13.95
CA ASP A 342 -14.79 13.77 14.82
C ASP A 342 -14.12 14.45 16.02
N ASP A 343 -14.75 14.37 17.17
CA ASP A 343 -14.25 14.88 18.44
C ASP A 343 -12.86 14.34 18.79
N PHE A 344 -12.48 13.18 18.25
CA PHE A 344 -11.16 12.56 18.48
C PHE A 344 -10.02 13.40 17.92
N PHE A 345 -10.10 13.79 16.64
CA PHE A 345 -9.04 14.59 16.01
C PHE A 345 -9.14 16.10 16.31
N ALA A 346 -10.33 16.60 16.66
CA ALA A 346 -10.55 18.02 16.96
C ALA A 346 -9.77 18.50 18.19
N ASN A 347 -9.55 17.63 19.17
CA ASN A 347 -8.87 17.93 20.43
C ASN A 347 -7.49 17.31 20.58
N ALA A 348 -7.01 16.56 19.57
CA ALA A 348 -5.70 15.94 19.60
C ALA A 348 -4.58 17.00 19.54
N PRO A 349 -3.47 16.80 20.30
CA PRO A 349 -2.36 17.74 20.29
C PRO A 349 -1.65 17.77 18.94
N GLU A 350 -1.09 18.92 18.57
CA GLU A 350 -0.38 19.10 17.29
C GLU A 350 0.75 18.07 17.07
N SER A 351 1.32 17.53 18.15
CA SER A 351 2.34 16.46 18.09
C SER A 351 1.84 15.15 17.48
N GLU A 352 0.53 14.96 17.36
CA GLU A 352 -0.09 13.78 16.75
C GLU A 352 -0.36 13.97 15.25
N PHE A 353 0.15 15.04 14.66
CA PHE A 353 -0.02 15.34 13.24
C PHE A 353 1.30 15.63 12.56
N ILE A 354 1.30 15.43 11.24
CA ILE A 354 2.25 16.05 10.32
C ILE A 354 1.56 17.16 9.52
N TYR A 355 2.37 18.11 9.06
CA TYR A 355 1.99 19.11 8.06
C TYR A 355 2.82 18.89 6.81
N GLN A 356 2.18 18.61 5.70
CA GLN A 356 2.79 18.44 4.39
C GLN A 356 2.35 19.57 3.46
N GLU A 357 3.24 20.08 2.61
CA GLU A 357 2.86 21.05 1.58
C GLU A 357 1.79 20.44 0.66
N TYR A 358 0.74 21.21 0.40
CA TYR A 358 -0.33 20.77 -0.51
C TYR A 358 0.17 20.78 -1.95
N ILE A 359 0.10 19.64 -2.61
CA ILE A 359 0.36 19.47 -4.04
C ILE A 359 -0.92 18.96 -4.68
N PRO A 360 -1.51 19.71 -5.63
CA PRO A 360 -2.74 19.27 -6.28
C PRO A 360 -2.47 18.02 -7.14
N ALA A 361 -3.38 17.05 -7.06
CA ALA A 361 -3.42 15.98 -8.04
C ALA A 361 -3.85 16.56 -9.40
N PRO A 362 -3.40 15.98 -10.52
CA PRO A 362 -3.83 16.43 -11.84
C PRO A 362 -5.34 16.25 -11.99
N ARG A 363 -5.96 17.16 -12.76
CA ARG A 363 -7.40 17.15 -13.01
C ARG A 363 -7.68 16.67 -14.41
N TYR A 364 -8.47 15.61 -14.51
CA TYR A 364 -8.98 15.08 -15.79
C TYR A 364 -10.47 15.33 -15.88
N GLU A 365 -10.93 15.66 -17.10
CA GLU A 365 -12.33 15.83 -17.41
C GLU A 365 -12.82 14.69 -18.31
N GLY A 366 -14.04 14.23 -18.09
CA GLY A 366 -14.67 13.19 -18.87
C GLY A 366 -16.17 13.39 -19.01
N ILE A 367 -16.80 12.55 -19.80
CA ILE A 367 -18.27 12.56 -19.99
C ILE A 367 -18.93 11.71 -18.90
N ILE A 368 -18.34 10.55 -18.60
CA ILE A 368 -18.88 9.59 -17.61
C ILE A 368 -18.54 10.05 -16.20
N ASN A 369 -17.28 10.40 -15.98
CA ASN A 369 -16.85 11.03 -14.73
C ASN A 369 -16.40 12.46 -15.04
N PRO A 370 -17.23 13.47 -14.73
CA PRO A 370 -16.97 14.86 -15.14
C PRO A 370 -15.63 15.41 -14.62
N VAL A 371 -15.21 14.98 -13.44
CA VAL A 371 -13.92 15.37 -12.84
C VAL A 371 -13.28 14.14 -12.18
N SER A 372 -11.98 13.99 -12.37
CA SER A 372 -11.20 12.92 -11.75
C SER A 372 -9.82 13.43 -11.35
N HIS A 373 -9.45 13.19 -10.09
CA HIS A 373 -8.14 13.47 -9.51
C HIS A 373 -7.47 12.15 -9.11
N PRO A 374 -6.53 11.60 -9.93
CA PRO A 374 -5.92 10.31 -9.66
C PRO A 374 -4.76 10.39 -8.67
N ILE A 375 -4.66 9.36 -7.85
CA ILE A 375 -3.49 9.01 -7.03
C ILE A 375 -2.99 7.65 -7.48
N LEU A 376 -1.68 7.53 -7.70
CA LEU A 376 -1.02 6.31 -8.11
C LEU A 376 -0.61 5.50 -6.87
N GLY A 377 -1.21 4.34 -6.67
CA GLY A 377 -0.78 3.33 -5.71
C GLY A 377 0.28 2.43 -6.35
N VAL A 378 1.54 2.57 -5.97
CA VAL A 378 2.66 1.84 -6.57
C VAL A 378 3.12 0.73 -5.63
N TRP A 379 2.94 -0.53 -6.05
CA TRP A 379 3.27 -1.71 -5.28
C TRP A 379 4.75 -2.07 -5.38
N VAL A 380 5.35 -2.33 -4.22
CA VAL A 380 6.77 -2.71 -4.10
C VAL A 380 6.88 -4.01 -3.32
N VAL A 381 7.65 -4.96 -3.87
CA VAL A 381 7.99 -6.26 -3.28
C VAL A 381 9.49 -6.47 -3.41
N ASP A 382 10.17 -6.80 -2.33
CA ASP A 382 11.63 -7.03 -2.33
C ASP A 382 12.43 -5.90 -3.00
N GLY A 383 12.04 -4.65 -2.74
CA GLY A 383 12.66 -3.45 -3.30
C GLY A 383 12.38 -3.18 -4.80
N ARG A 384 11.49 -3.96 -5.44
CA ARG A 384 11.12 -3.80 -6.85
C ARG A 384 9.68 -3.37 -7.00
N THR A 385 9.43 -2.49 -7.92
CA THR A 385 8.07 -2.11 -8.32
C THR A 385 7.44 -3.22 -9.15
N VAL A 386 6.27 -3.70 -8.71
CA VAL A 386 5.60 -4.88 -9.27
C VAL A 386 4.19 -4.63 -9.80
N GLY A 387 3.65 -3.44 -9.58
CA GLY A 387 2.32 -3.09 -10.08
C GLY A 387 1.92 -1.66 -9.73
N VAL A 388 0.87 -1.19 -10.39
CA VAL A 388 0.23 0.09 -10.16
C VAL A 388 -1.27 -0.12 -10.02
N GLY A 389 -1.88 0.53 -9.03
CA GLY A 389 -3.32 0.71 -8.91
C GLY A 389 -3.63 2.21 -8.87
N ILE A 390 -4.72 2.64 -9.47
CA ILE A 390 -5.06 4.05 -9.50
C ILE A 390 -6.39 4.27 -8.81
N ARG A 391 -6.38 5.10 -7.78
CA ARG A 391 -7.59 5.60 -7.14
C ARG A 391 -7.86 7.01 -7.62
N GLU A 392 -9.10 7.32 -8.00
CA GLU A 392 -9.49 8.65 -8.43
C GLU A 392 -10.69 9.16 -7.63
N SER A 393 -10.67 10.43 -7.28
CA SER A 393 -11.75 11.12 -6.58
C SER A 393 -12.28 12.30 -7.39
N ASN A 394 -13.49 12.76 -7.05
CA ASN A 394 -14.07 13.97 -7.64
C ASN A 394 -13.48 15.26 -7.03
N GLY A 395 -12.88 15.15 -5.84
CA GLY A 395 -12.32 16.25 -5.06
C GLY A 395 -10.81 16.18 -4.89
N ALA A 396 -10.30 17.05 -4.03
CA ALA A 396 -8.86 17.16 -3.73
C ALA A 396 -8.36 16.10 -2.71
N LEU A 397 -9.28 15.41 -2.02
CA LEU A 397 -8.99 14.34 -1.08
C LEU A 397 -9.39 13.01 -1.70
N THR A 398 -8.53 12.02 -1.60
CA THR A 398 -8.86 10.63 -1.91
C THR A 398 -9.26 9.97 -0.59
N ASP A 399 -10.54 9.74 -0.43
CA ASP A 399 -11.17 9.16 0.73
C ASP A 399 -11.73 7.76 0.43
N TYR A 400 -12.51 7.21 1.36
CA TYR A 400 -13.21 5.93 1.21
C TYR A 400 -14.07 5.86 -0.07
N TRP A 401 -14.63 6.99 -0.51
CA TRP A 401 -15.53 7.08 -1.66
C TRP A 401 -14.81 7.24 -3.02
N CYS A 402 -13.50 7.05 -3.06
CA CYS A 402 -12.75 7.07 -4.31
C CYS A 402 -13.15 5.90 -5.22
N ARG A 403 -12.87 6.05 -6.52
CA ARG A 403 -13.02 4.98 -7.50
C ARG A 403 -11.66 4.38 -7.82
N PHE A 404 -11.63 3.07 -8.05
CA PHE A 404 -10.47 2.42 -8.64
C PHE A 404 -10.61 2.39 -10.17
N ALA A 405 -9.65 2.95 -10.88
CA ALA A 405 -9.60 2.98 -12.33
C ALA A 405 -8.43 2.12 -12.85
N PRO A 406 -8.66 1.25 -13.86
CA PRO A 406 -7.60 0.47 -14.49
C PRO A 406 -6.50 1.34 -15.08
N HIS A 407 -5.29 0.77 -15.24
CA HIS A 407 -4.23 1.37 -16.03
C HIS A 407 -3.78 0.48 -17.17
N LEU A 408 -3.27 1.11 -18.21
CA LEU A 408 -2.73 0.45 -19.39
C LEU A 408 -1.44 1.14 -19.84
N VAL A 409 -0.62 0.40 -20.57
CA VAL A 409 0.53 0.93 -21.31
C VAL A 409 0.22 0.89 -22.79
N ASP A 410 0.33 2.02 -23.46
CA ASP A 410 0.21 2.12 -24.91
C ASP A 410 1.52 1.75 -25.59
N LEU A 411 1.58 0.55 -26.14
CA LEU A 411 2.78 0.02 -26.78
C LEU A 411 3.07 0.69 -28.15
N ASN A 412 2.11 1.46 -28.69
CA ASN A 412 2.28 2.21 -29.93
C ASN A 412 2.79 3.64 -29.66
N ASP A 413 2.82 4.06 -28.39
CA ASP A 413 3.31 5.39 -28.03
C ASP A 413 4.86 5.39 -28.02
N SER A 414 5.43 5.82 -29.15
CA SER A 414 6.86 5.95 -29.35
C SER A 414 7.42 7.33 -28.98
N THR A 415 6.66 8.16 -28.26
CA THR A 415 7.09 9.51 -27.85
C THR A 415 8.18 9.47 -26.78
N GLY A 416 9.22 8.70 -26.98
CA GLY A 416 10.37 8.54 -26.09
C GLY A 416 11.50 7.73 -26.70
N MET A 417 11.34 7.19 -27.91
CA MET A 417 12.44 6.52 -28.61
C MET A 417 13.35 7.55 -29.29
N GLY A 418 14.05 8.33 -28.49
CA GLY A 418 15.14 9.20 -28.89
C GLY A 418 16.46 8.65 -28.35
N PHE A 419 17.15 7.85 -29.21
CA PHE A 419 18.58 7.50 -29.14
C PHE A 419 19.11 6.70 -27.94
N GLY A 420 19.42 5.42 -28.21
CA GLY A 420 20.29 4.63 -27.40
C GLY A 420 20.15 3.12 -27.62
N THR A 421 20.24 2.64 -28.87
CA THR A 421 20.52 1.22 -29.12
C THR A 421 21.96 0.94 -28.74
N THR A 422 22.21 0.53 -27.50
CA THR A 422 23.36 -0.32 -27.21
C THR A 422 22.80 -1.68 -26.83
N ASP A 423 22.86 -2.57 -27.80
CA ASP A 423 22.72 -4.01 -27.67
C ASP A 423 23.71 -4.53 -26.60
N PRO A 424 23.26 -5.08 -25.47
CA PRO A 424 24.14 -5.83 -24.61
C PRO A 424 24.07 -7.29 -25.05
N GLY A 425 25.13 -7.65 -25.79
CA GLY A 425 25.40 -8.94 -26.38
C GLY A 425 24.93 -10.13 -25.55
N ALA A 426 24.41 -11.09 -26.27
CA ALA A 426 24.14 -12.44 -25.83
C ALA A 426 25.36 -13.03 -25.06
N ALA A 427 25.19 -13.16 -23.73
CA ALA A 427 26.04 -14.01 -22.93
C ALA A 427 25.39 -15.38 -22.87
N ASN A 428 25.88 -16.31 -23.71
CA ASN A 428 25.71 -17.74 -23.53
C ASN A 428 26.26 -18.16 -22.18
N PHE A 429 25.43 -18.75 -21.36
CA PHE A 429 25.87 -19.63 -20.28
C PHE A 429 25.46 -21.06 -20.63
N GLY A 430 26.52 -21.88 -20.87
CA GLY A 430 26.44 -23.32 -20.93
C GLY A 430 26.32 -23.93 -19.53
#